data_c1a4d2921854aa5defb25b22565a9570
#
_entry.id   c1a4d2921854aa5defb25b22565a9570
#
_cell.length_a   1.000
_cell.length_b   1.000
_cell.length_c   1.000
_cell.angle_alpha   90.00
_cell.angle_beta   90.00
_cell.angle_gamma   90.00
#
_symmetry.space_group_name_H-M   'P 1'
#
loop_
_entity.id
_entity.type
_entity.pdbx_description
1 polymer ?
#
loop_
_entity_poly.entity_id
_entity_poly.type
_entity_poly.pdbx_seq_one_letter_code
_entity_poly.pdbx_strand_id
1 'polypeptide(L)'
;NAQPPVERKEIQVDPSLSRGSPSDRYKNLVEEYKTMHSSANRMFNGRSLVKFTDIIHSFVSKNKCKTLLDYGCGKGHLYTDQYSTVSDQIDKPVNEIWGLESFRLFDPGYPEHSELPEGKYDAVVSTDVLEHVPETDLIWVLDEILNYVDKMVFLNIACFKALKILSD
;
A
#
# COMPACT_ATOMS: atom_id res chain seq x y z
N ASN A 1 28.03 -7.62 -25.33
CA ASN A 1 26.65 -8.11 -25.43
C ASN A 1 25.72 -6.98 -24.98
N ALA A 2 25.18 -6.22 -25.96
CA ALA A 2 24.15 -5.23 -25.67
C ALA A 2 22.85 -5.98 -25.32
N GLN A 3 22.22 -5.62 -24.20
CA GLN A 3 20.88 -6.10 -23.89
C GLN A 3 19.92 -5.59 -24.96
N PRO A 4 18.94 -6.42 -25.38
CA PRO A 4 17.94 -5.97 -26.33
C PRO A 4 17.16 -4.79 -25.71
N PRO A 5 16.68 -3.84 -26.53
CA PRO A 5 15.92 -2.71 -26.04
C PRO A 5 14.65 -3.22 -25.34
N VAL A 6 14.43 -2.70 -24.14
CA VAL A 6 13.18 -2.98 -23.40
C VAL A 6 12.04 -2.32 -24.18
N GLU A 7 11.16 -3.14 -24.77
CA GLU A 7 9.91 -2.64 -25.36
C GLU A 7 9.12 -1.94 -24.28
N ARG A 8 8.98 -0.62 -24.39
CA ARG A 8 8.07 0.15 -23.54
C ARG A 8 6.66 -0.09 -24.04
N LYS A 9 5.90 -0.90 -23.33
CA LYS A 9 4.43 -0.95 -23.55
C LYS A 9 3.85 0.37 -23.06
N GLU A 10 3.10 1.03 -23.92
CA GLU A 10 2.28 2.17 -23.52
C GLU A 10 1.16 1.66 -22.60
N ILE A 11 1.06 2.27 -21.42
CA ILE A 11 -0.05 2.00 -20.49
C ILE A 11 -1.32 2.54 -21.15
N GLN A 12 -2.29 1.68 -21.39
CA GLN A 12 -3.59 2.09 -21.91
C GLN A 12 -4.42 2.65 -20.75
N VAL A 13 -4.51 3.97 -20.70
CA VAL A 13 -5.33 4.67 -19.71
C VAL A 13 -6.78 4.68 -20.17
N ASP A 14 -7.68 4.17 -19.35
CA ASP A 14 -9.12 4.33 -19.54
C ASP A 14 -9.62 5.43 -18.58
N PRO A 15 -9.91 6.64 -19.10
CA PRO A 15 -10.32 7.76 -18.28
C PRO A 15 -11.73 7.61 -17.67
N SER A 16 -12.48 6.59 -18.06
CA SER A 16 -13.80 6.30 -17.46
C SER A 16 -13.70 5.55 -16.14
N LEU A 17 -12.54 4.96 -15.85
CA LEU A 17 -12.32 4.22 -14.62
C LEU A 17 -12.01 5.14 -13.44
N SER A 18 -12.52 4.77 -12.28
CA SER A 18 -12.36 5.52 -11.02
C SER A 18 -12.69 4.63 -9.83
N ARG A 19 -12.52 5.13 -8.61
CA ARG A 19 -12.96 4.43 -7.38
C ARG A 19 -14.45 4.06 -7.44
N GLY A 20 -15.29 4.92 -7.96
CA GLY A 20 -16.74 4.68 -8.11
C GLY A 20 -17.10 3.75 -9.26
N SER A 21 -16.19 3.56 -10.23
CA SER A 21 -16.39 2.73 -11.42
C SER A 21 -15.07 2.03 -11.81
N PRO A 22 -14.53 1.15 -10.96
CA PRO A 22 -13.31 0.43 -11.29
C PRO A 22 -13.57 -0.68 -12.30
N SER A 23 -12.50 -1.20 -12.96
CA SER A 23 -12.64 -2.34 -13.86
C SER A 23 -13.16 -3.58 -13.12
N ASP A 24 -13.76 -4.51 -13.87
CA ASP A 24 -14.22 -5.77 -13.28
C ASP A 24 -13.03 -6.60 -12.74
N ARG A 25 -11.86 -6.50 -13.38
CA ARG A 25 -10.64 -7.12 -12.89
C ARG A 25 -10.22 -6.58 -11.52
N TYR A 26 -10.31 -5.26 -11.31
CA TYR A 26 -10.03 -4.66 -10.00
C TYR A 26 -11.05 -5.11 -8.93
N LYS A 27 -12.35 -5.15 -9.27
CA LYS A 27 -13.39 -5.66 -8.35
C LYS A 27 -13.12 -7.10 -7.91
N ASN A 28 -12.81 -7.96 -8.88
CA ASN A 28 -12.50 -9.36 -8.62
C ASN A 28 -11.25 -9.50 -7.74
N LEU A 29 -10.21 -8.72 -8.01
CA LEU A 29 -8.99 -8.69 -7.20
C LEU A 29 -9.29 -8.33 -5.74
N VAL A 30 -10.10 -7.31 -5.50
CA VAL A 30 -10.50 -6.91 -4.13
C VAL A 30 -11.25 -8.04 -3.42
N GLU A 31 -12.15 -8.74 -4.10
CA GLU A 31 -12.87 -9.89 -3.52
C GLU A 31 -11.95 -11.09 -3.23
N GLU A 32 -10.96 -11.34 -4.08
CA GLU A 32 -9.92 -12.35 -3.82
C GLU A 32 -9.12 -12.00 -2.56
N TYR A 33 -8.70 -10.74 -2.41
CA TYR A 33 -8.01 -10.28 -1.20
C TYR A 33 -8.88 -10.40 0.05
N LYS A 34 -10.16 -10.05 0.00
CA LYS A 34 -11.11 -10.28 1.11
C LYS A 34 -11.16 -11.74 1.53
N THR A 35 -11.22 -12.65 0.55
CA THR A 35 -11.20 -14.08 0.81
C THR A 35 -9.89 -14.54 1.45
N MET A 36 -8.75 -14.04 0.97
CA MET A 36 -7.43 -14.36 1.52
C MET A 36 -7.24 -13.81 2.94
N HIS A 37 -7.75 -12.61 3.23
CA HIS A 37 -7.70 -12.02 4.57
C HIS A 37 -8.57 -12.78 5.59
N SER A 38 -9.69 -13.38 5.16
CA SER A 38 -10.57 -14.15 6.03
C SER A 38 -9.96 -15.49 6.46
N SER A 39 -8.96 -15.99 5.74
CA SER A 39 -8.22 -17.18 6.15
C SER A 39 -7.34 -16.87 7.36
N ALA A 40 -7.24 -17.83 8.31
CA ALA A 40 -6.43 -17.69 9.55
C ALA A 40 -4.91 -17.59 9.30
N ASN A 41 -4.50 -17.25 8.09
CA ASN A 41 -3.11 -17.15 7.67
C ASN A 41 -2.46 -15.86 8.18
N ARG A 42 -1.16 -15.97 8.53
CA ARG A 42 -0.29 -14.82 8.86
C ARG A 42 0.05 -13.95 7.65
N MET A 43 -0.72 -14.04 6.56
CA MET A 43 -0.52 -13.26 5.34
C MET A 43 -1.07 -11.85 5.52
N PHE A 44 -0.48 -10.89 4.79
CA PHE A 44 -0.92 -9.50 4.75
C PHE A 44 -0.89 -8.77 6.11
N ASN A 45 0.06 -9.14 6.97
CA ASN A 45 0.25 -8.50 8.28
C ASN A 45 1.10 -7.21 8.25
N GLY A 46 1.47 -6.74 7.05
CA GLY A 46 2.28 -5.54 6.84
C GLY A 46 3.79 -5.77 6.90
N ARG A 47 4.27 -7.04 6.85
CA ARG A 47 5.70 -7.37 7.00
C ARG A 47 6.62 -6.68 5.97
N SER A 48 6.13 -6.40 4.77
CA SER A 48 6.89 -5.70 3.75
C SER A 48 7.37 -4.32 4.19
N LEU A 49 6.61 -3.66 5.05
CA LEU A 49 6.92 -2.33 5.58
C LEU A 49 8.16 -2.32 6.49
N VAL A 50 8.46 -3.45 7.18
CA VAL A 50 9.56 -3.54 8.16
C VAL A 50 10.90 -3.08 7.57
N LYS A 51 11.22 -3.53 6.37
CA LYS A 51 12.50 -3.19 5.68
C LYS A 51 12.63 -1.71 5.31
N PHE A 52 11.54 -0.96 5.36
CA PHE A 52 11.49 0.46 5.02
C PHE A 52 11.32 1.37 6.24
N THR A 53 11.22 0.81 7.45
CA THR A 53 10.93 1.58 8.68
C THR A 53 11.89 2.75 8.87
N ASP A 54 13.21 2.52 8.75
CA ASP A 54 14.23 3.55 8.98
C ASP A 54 14.22 4.64 7.89
N ILE A 55 14.07 4.25 6.62
CA ILE A 55 14.04 5.23 5.54
C ILE A 55 12.77 6.08 5.59
N ILE A 56 11.61 5.48 5.90
CA ILE A 56 10.36 6.22 6.09
C ILE A 56 10.50 7.16 7.28
N HIS A 57 11.07 6.69 8.41
CA HIS A 57 11.34 7.55 9.58
C HIS A 57 12.16 8.77 9.21
N SER A 58 13.23 8.59 8.41
CA SER A 58 14.07 9.70 7.99
C SER A 58 13.30 10.75 7.17
N PHE A 59 12.42 10.31 6.27
CA PHE A 59 11.60 11.22 5.47
C PHE A 59 10.48 11.87 6.28
N VAL A 60 9.79 11.14 7.14
CA VAL A 60 8.77 11.65 8.06
C VAL A 60 9.36 12.75 8.94
N SER A 61 10.53 12.51 9.54
CA SER A 61 11.24 13.47 10.39
C SER A 61 11.70 14.70 9.61
N LYS A 62 12.32 14.51 8.43
CA LYS A 62 12.81 15.60 7.58
C LYS A 62 11.68 16.53 7.13
N ASN A 63 10.52 15.98 6.80
CA ASN A 63 9.36 16.73 6.33
C ASN A 63 8.42 17.15 7.47
N LYS A 64 8.78 16.84 8.73
CA LYS A 64 7.97 17.17 9.92
C LYS A 64 6.54 16.66 9.79
N CYS A 65 6.39 15.43 9.30
CA CYS A 65 5.08 14.82 9.15
C CYS A 65 4.53 14.40 10.52
N LYS A 66 3.24 14.67 10.75
CA LYS A 66 2.51 14.37 11.98
C LYS A 66 1.38 13.38 11.74
N THR A 67 0.85 13.38 10.52
CA THR A 67 -0.24 12.49 10.12
C THR A 67 0.22 11.60 8.97
N LEU A 68 -0.26 10.34 8.94
CA LEU A 68 0.12 9.38 7.92
C LEU A 68 -1.07 8.53 7.50
N LEU A 69 -1.17 8.26 6.20
CA LEU A 69 -2.02 7.22 5.62
C LEU A 69 -1.13 6.07 5.14
N ASP A 70 -1.42 4.84 5.58
CA ASP A 70 -0.89 3.62 4.97
C ASP A 70 -1.94 3.05 4.01
N TYR A 71 -1.67 3.17 2.72
CA TYR A 71 -2.55 2.76 1.63
C TYR A 71 -2.19 1.37 1.13
N GLY A 72 -3.07 0.40 1.38
CA GLY A 72 -2.81 -1.03 1.17
C GLY A 72 -2.12 -1.68 2.38
N CYS A 73 -2.51 -1.25 3.59
CA CYS A 73 -1.87 -1.65 4.85
C CYS A 73 -2.05 -3.13 5.23
N GLY A 74 -2.89 -3.87 4.51
CA GLY A 74 -3.31 -5.20 4.94
C GLY A 74 -3.97 -5.16 6.32
N LYS A 75 -3.53 -6.04 7.22
CA LYS A 75 -4.03 -6.10 8.61
C LYS A 75 -3.46 -5.01 9.54
N GLY A 76 -2.48 -4.24 9.08
CA GLY A 76 -1.92 -3.12 9.83
C GLY A 76 -1.28 -3.46 11.17
N HIS A 77 -0.85 -4.72 11.40
CA HIS A 77 -0.35 -5.19 12.70
C HIS A 77 0.88 -4.40 13.20
N LEU A 78 1.67 -3.83 12.28
CA LEU A 78 2.84 -3.03 12.66
C LEU A 78 2.50 -1.72 13.38
N TYR A 79 1.25 -1.27 13.27
CA TYR A 79 0.74 -0.06 13.94
C TYR A 79 0.07 -0.34 15.29
N THR A 80 0.02 -1.59 15.72
CA THR A 80 -0.68 -2.04 16.93
C THR A 80 0.26 -2.82 17.86
N ASP A 81 -0.20 -3.24 19.01
CA ASP A 81 0.54 -4.13 19.94
C ASP A 81 0.91 -5.49 19.32
N GLN A 82 0.36 -5.79 18.14
CA GLN A 82 0.69 -7.01 17.39
C GLN A 82 1.99 -6.90 16.56
N TYR A 83 2.67 -5.76 16.54
CA TYR A 83 3.90 -5.54 15.79
C TYR A 83 4.94 -6.65 16.02
N SER A 84 5.09 -7.11 17.27
CA SER A 84 6.03 -8.17 17.65
C SER A 84 5.70 -9.54 17.04
N THR A 85 4.46 -9.77 16.61
CA THR A 85 4.06 -10.98 15.88
C THR A 85 4.50 -10.95 14.42
N VAL A 86 4.84 -9.76 13.90
CA VAL A 86 5.26 -9.53 12.51
C VAL A 86 6.77 -9.58 12.39
N SER A 87 7.49 -8.92 13.30
CA SER A 87 8.95 -8.81 13.27
C SER A 87 9.53 -8.57 14.66
N ASP A 88 10.72 -9.13 14.89
CA ASP A 88 11.60 -8.87 16.03
C ASP A 88 12.59 -7.73 15.77
N GLN A 89 12.57 -7.15 14.57
CA GLN A 89 13.47 -6.06 14.15
C GLN A 89 13.00 -4.69 14.65
N ILE A 90 11.77 -4.59 15.15
CA ILE A 90 11.20 -3.37 15.74
C ILE A 90 10.76 -3.65 17.18
N ASP A 91 10.97 -2.68 18.06
CA ASP A 91 10.72 -2.80 19.50
C ASP A 91 9.44 -2.11 19.97
N LYS A 92 8.73 -1.45 19.05
CA LYS A 92 7.45 -0.78 19.29
C LYS A 92 6.69 -0.53 17.98
N PRO A 93 5.40 -0.17 18.03
CA PRO A 93 4.61 0.15 16.83
C PRO A 93 5.27 1.23 15.97
N VAL A 94 5.16 1.10 14.63
CA VAL A 94 5.85 2.00 13.69
C VAL A 94 5.39 3.46 13.78
N ASN A 95 4.14 3.72 14.14
CA ASN A 95 3.65 5.08 14.38
C ASN A 95 4.40 5.76 15.55
N GLU A 96 4.79 5.01 16.57
CA GLU A 96 5.61 5.52 17.67
C GLU A 96 7.07 5.73 17.24
N ILE A 97 7.64 4.79 16.45
CA ILE A 97 8.98 4.95 15.88
C ILE A 97 9.06 6.24 15.06
N TRP A 98 8.03 6.51 14.25
CA TRP A 98 7.97 7.67 13.36
C TRP A 98 7.52 8.96 14.04
N GLY A 99 7.06 8.91 15.31
CA GLY A 99 6.62 10.07 16.07
C GLY A 99 5.37 10.74 15.51
N LEU A 100 4.44 9.92 15.01
CA LEU A 100 3.19 10.39 14.43
C LEU A 100 2.17 10.76 15.52
N GLU A 101 1.40 11.81 15.29
CA GLU A 101 0.28 12.21 16.14
C GLU A 101 -1.00 11.42 15.79
N SER A 102 -1.16 11.07 14.52
CA SER A 102 -2.25 10.21 14.08
C SER A 102 -1.88 9.46 12.79
N PHE A 103 -2.58 8.36 12.57
CA PHE A 103 -2.44 7.58 11.33
C PHE A 103 -3.80 7.00 10.92
N ARG A 104 -3.94 6.73 9.62
CA ARG A 104 -5.07 6.02 9.03
C ARG A 104 -4.56 4.80 8.30
N LEU A 105 -5.22 3.68 8.49
CA LEU A 105 -4.99 2.44 7.75
C LEU A 105 -6.10 2.29 6.72
N PHE A 106 -5.72 1.98 5.49
CA PHE A 106 -6.67 1.74 4.41
C PHE A 106 -6.24 0.52 3.58
N ASP A 107 -7.16 -0.42 3.43
CA ASP A 107 -7.00 -1.57 2.53
C ASP A 107 -8.39 -2.02 2.04
N PRO A 108 -8.70 -1.90 0.73
CA PRO A 108 -10.02 -2.27 0.21
C PRO A 108 -10.33 -3.77 0.33
N GLY A 109 -9.30 -4.61 0.45
CA GLY A 109 -9.41 -6.06 0.62
C GLY A 109 -9.51 -6.52 2.07
N TYR A 110 -9.37 -5.62 3.07
CA TYR A 110 -9.48 -5.97 4.47
C TYR A 110 -10.63 -5.21 5.14
N PRO A 111 -11.73 -5.88 5.53
CA PRO A 111 -12.96 -5.20 5.97
C PRO A 111 -12.77 -4.18 7.10
N GLU A 112 -11.85 -4.46 8.06
CA GLU A 112 -11.58 -3.58 9.19
C GLU A 112 -10.93 -2.24 8.78
N HIS A 113 -10.30 -2.19 7.59
CA HIS A 113 -9.61 -1.02 7.07
C HIS A 113 -10.15 -0.56 5.70
N SER A 114 -11.33 -1.06 5.28
CA SER A 114 -11.88 -0.81 3.93
C SER A 114 -12.63 0.52 3.80
N GLU A 115 -12.87 1.22 4.90
CA GLU A 115 -13.50 2.54 4.87
C GLU A 115 -12.54 3.57 4.25
N LEU A 116 -13.03 4.32 3.26
CA LEU A 116 -12.21 5.31 2.55
C LEU A 116 -11.62 6.36 3.50
N PRO A 117 -10.35 6.72 3.32
CA PRO A 117 -9.75 7.82 4.06
C PRO A 117 -10.42 9.15 3.71
N GLU A 118 -10.45 10.08 4.66
CA GLU A 118 -10.96 11.43 4.45
C GLU A 118 -9.84 12.47 4.57
N GLY A 119 -9.93 13.53 3.77
CA GLY A 119 -9.01 14.66 3.84
C GLY A 119 -7.61 14.36 3.30
N LYS A 120 -6.59 15.01 3.86
CA LYS A 120 -5.18 14.88 3.48
C LYS A 120 -4.33 14.48 4.67
N TYR A 121 -3.20 13.85 4.35
CA TYR A 121 -2.22 13.40 5.32
C TYR A 121 -0.86 13.99 4.98
N ASP A 122 -0.08 14.35 5.99
CA ASP A 122 1.29 14.83 5.80
C ASP A 122 2.13 13.83 4.99
N ALA A 123 1.95 12.55 5.29
CA ALA A 123 2.62 11.46 4.60
C ALA A 123 1.62 10.40 4.11
N VAL A 124 1.87 9.84 2.94
CA VAL A 124 1.21 8.63 2.47
C VAL A 124 2.28 7.58 2.18
N VAL A 125 2.10 6.36 2.68
CA VAL A 125 2.96 5.22 2.37
C VAL A 125 2.15 4.14 1.69
N SER A 126 2.77 3.43 0.73
CA SER A 126 2.18 2.25 0.11
C SER A 126 3.31 1.30 -0.29
N THR A 127 3.27 0.07 0.20
CA THR A 127 4.34 -0.92 0.02
C THR A 127 3.78 -2.25 -0.46
N ASP A 128 4.32 -2.75 -1.58
CA ASP A 128 3.91 -4.01 -2.21
C ASP A 128 2.39 -4.07 -2.52
N VAL A 129 1.86 -3.01 -3.15
CA VAL A 129 0.45 -2.83 -3.48
C VAL A 129 0.23 -2.60 -4.97
N LEU A 130 0.94 -1.61 -5.53
CA LEU A 130 0.65 -1.11 -6.88
C LEU A 130 0.97 -2.13 -7.99
N GLU A 131 1.89 -3.05 -7.76
CA GLU A 131 2.19 -4.16 -8.68
C GLU A 131 1.05 -5.16 -8.82
N HIS A 132 0.10 -5.17 -7.89
CA HIS A 132 -1.09 -6.01 -7.94
C HIS A 132 -2.29 -5.33 -8.60
N VAL A 133 -2.27 -4.01 -8.71
CA VAL A 133 -3.34 -3.24 -9.34
C VAL A 133 -3.35 -3.52 -10.84
N PRO A 134 -4.51 -3.84 -11.44
CA PRO A 134 -4.61 -4.00 -12.90
C PRO A 134 -4.10 -2.75 -13.62
N GLU A 135 -3.38 -2.95 -14.72
CA GLU A 135 -2.76 -1.85 -15.49
C GLU A 135 -3.75 -0.76 -15.87
N THR A 136 -4.98 -1.14 -16.22
CA THR A 136 -6.07 -0.22 -16.58
C THR A 136 -6.52 0.67 -15.42
N ASP A 137 -6.38 0.19 -14.19
CA ASP A 137 -6.82 0.90 -12.98
C ASP A 137 -5.68 1.69 -12.31
N LEU A 138 -4.43 1.43 -12.71
CA LEU A 138 -3.24 1.97 -12.02
C LEU A 138 -3.24 3.50 -11.95
N ILE A 139 -3.70 4.17 -13.01
CA ILE A 139 -3.65 5.64 -13.08
C ILE A 139 -4.61 6.26 -12.07
N TRP A 140 -5.88 5.83 -12.02
CA TRP A 140 -6.82 6.39 -11.07
C TRP A 140 -6.45 6.04 -9.62
N VAL A 141 -5.83 4.86 -9.36
CA VAL A 141 -5.34 4.50 -8.03
C VAL A 141 -4.18 5.40 -7.62
N LEU A 142 -3.25 5.70 -8.53
CA LEU A 142 -2.17 6.64 -8.26
C LEU A 142 -2.70 8.06 -8.00
N ASP A 143 -3.65 8.52 -8.80
CA ASP A 143 -4.30 9.81 -8.61
C ASP A 143 -5.01 9.89 -7.25
N GLU A 144 -5.69 8.81 -6.85
CA GLU A 144 -6.33 8.72 -5.54
C GLU A 144 -5.29 8.82 -4.40
N ILE A 145 -4.20 8.06 -4.49
CA ILE A 145 -3.09 8.13 -3.51
C ILE A 145 -2.55 9.56 -3.42
N LEU A 146 -2.24 10.19 -4.56
CA LEU A 146 -1.67 11.53 -4.61
C LEU A 146 -2.64 12.60 -4.09
N ASN A 147 -3.95 12.41 -4.23
CA ASN A 147 -4.96 13.30 -3.68
C ASN A 147 -4.98 13.32 -2.15
N TYR A 148 -4.53 12.24 -1.49
CA TYR A 148 -4.37 12.19 -0.03
C TYR A 148 -3.09 12.83 0.49
N VAL A 149 -2.11 13.14 -0.38
CA VAL A 149 -0.78 13.64 0.02
C VAL A 149 -0.80 15.14 0.28
N ASP A 150 -0.23 15.56 1.42
CA ASP A 150 0.08 16.97 1.69
C ASP A 150 1.57 17.28 1.51
N LYS A 151 2.48 16.49 2.11
CA LYS A 151 3.93 16.79 2.12
C LYS A 151 4.78 15.76 1.41
N MET A 152 4.52 14.46 1.62
CA MET A 152 5.34 13.39 1.02
C MET A 152 4.55 12.12 0.75
N VAL A 153 5.00 11.39 -0.26
CA VAL A 153 4.55 10.03 -0.55
C VAL A 153 5.76 9.10 -0.62
N PHE A 154 5.62 7.90 -0.06
CA PHE A 154 6.57 6.80 -0.20
C PHE A 154 5.87 5.62 -0.86
N LEU A 155 6.33 5.25 -2.06
CA LEU A 155 5.82 4.11 -2.81
C LEU A 155 6.93 3.09 -2.98
N ASN A 156 6.67 1.84 -2.61
CA ASN A 156 7.51 0.71 -2.97
C ASN A 156 6.70 -0.22 -3.88
N ILE A 157 7.26 -0.52 -5.05
CA ILE A 157 6.64 -1.36 -6.07
C ILE A 157 7.62 -2.47 -6.42
N ALA A 158 7.18 -3.74 -6.30
CA ALA A 158 7.98 -4.88 -6.69
C ALA A 158 8.02 -5.00 -8.23
N CYS A 159 9.19 -4.81 -8.82
CA CYS A 159 9.40 -4.89 -10.28
C CYS A 159 9.80 -6.29 -10.77
N PHE A 160 9.61 -7.34 -9.97
CA PHE A 160 9.86 -8.73 -10.31
C PHE A 160 8.57 -9.53 -10.21
N LYS A 161 8.47 -10.61 -11.00
CA LYS A 161 7.28 -11.47 -10.96
C LYS A 161 7.04 -11.96 -9.54
N ALA A 162 5.84 -11.71 -9.03
CA ALA A 162 5.41 -12.28 -7.76
C ALA A 162 5.53 -13.80 -7.82
N LEU A 163 6.14 -14.41 -6.79
CA LEU A 163 6.21 -15.87 -6.66
C LEU A 163 4.82 -16.49 -6.35
N LYS A 164 3.83 -15.67 -6.05
CA LYS A 164 2.44 -16.09 -5.87
C LYS A 164 1.68 -15.83 -7.16
N ILE A 165 1.31 -16.92 -7.82
CA ILE A 165 0.35 -16.90 -8.93
C ILE A 165 -1.01 -16.66 -8.29
N LEU A 166 -1.48 -15.42 -8.34
CA LEU A 166 -2.91 -15.15 -8.29
C LEU A 166 -3.43 -15.65 -9.64
N SER A 167 -4.45 -16.51 -9.63
CA SER A 167 -5.02 -17.12 -10.82
C SER A 167 -5.29 -16.07 -11.90
N ASP A 168 -4.84 -16.36 -13.12
CA ASP A 168 -5.13 -15.56 -14.31
C ASP A 168 -6.64 -15.45 -14.59
#